data_3894dfec26f33755a0ecf531a854f387
#
_entry.id   3894dfec26f33755a0ecf531a854f387
#
_cell.length_a   1.000
_cell.length_b   1.000
_cell.length_c   1.000
_cell.angle_alpha   90.00
_cell.angle_beta   90.00
_cell.angle_gamma   90.00
#
_symmetry.space_group_name_H-M   'P 1'
#
loop_
_entity.id
_entity.type
_entity.pdbx_description
1 polymer ?
#
loop_
_entity_poly.entity_id
_entity_poly.type
_entity_poly.pdbx_seq_one_letter_code
_entity_poly.pdbx_strand_id
1 'polypeptide(L)'
;MPHLDAAYNLARWLTRNEHDAEDVAQDAVLRAFKFFDGFRGGNSRAWLLSIVRNTAYTWLQKNRKHEIAAVFSEEKHDVEDLASNPEVLLLKTADHQEIMRAVEQLPVEFREAIILRELEGMSYKEIAEMSDVPLGTVMSRLARARKQLQRSLGQRLQPGVSE
;
A
#
# COMPACT_ATOMS: atom_id res chain seq x y z
N MET A 1 -12.80 -19.42 -3.13
CA MET A 1 -11.49 -18.92 -2.75
C MET A 1 -11.60 -17.92 -1.64
N PRO A 2 -11.05 -18.25 -0.51
CA PRO A 2 -11.27 -17.41 0.68
C PRO A 2 -10.55 -16.07 0.67
N HIS A 3 -9.63 -15.84 -0.27
CA HIS A 3 -8.85 -14.60 -0.26
C HIS A 3 -9.16 -13.68 -1.43
N LEU A 4 -10.27 -13.92 -2.12
CA LEU A 4 -10.60 -13.09 -3.27
C LEU A 4 -10.89 -11.65 -2.90
N ASP A 5 -11.54 -11.45 -1.77
CA ASP A 5 -11.85 -10.09 -1.34
C ASP A 5 -10.57 -9.31 -1.06
N ALA A 6 -9.62 -9.95 -0.39
CA ALA A 6 -8.34 -9.30 -0.13
C ALA A 6 -7.59 -8.99 -1.43
N ALA A 7 -7.65 -9.92 -2.37
CA ALA A 7 -7.00 -9.72 -3.66
C ALA A 7 -7.58 -8.53 -4.40
N TYR A 8 -8.90 -8.47 -4.47
CA TYR A 8 -9.56 -7.35 -5.14
C TYR A 8 -9.27 -6.03 -4.41
N ASN A 9 -9.34 -6.03 -3.09
CA ASN A 9 -9.12 -4.82 -2.33
C ASN A 9 -7.71 -4.28 -2.54
N LEU A 10 -6.71 -5.15 -2.53
CA LEU A 10 -5.35 -4.70 -2.78
C LEU A 10 -5.24 -4.13 -4.20
N ALA A 11 -5.80 -4.84 -5.17
CA ALA A 11 -5.77 -4.36 -6.55
C ALA A 11 -6.45 -2.99 -6.66
N ARG A 12 -7.57 -2.81 -5.97
CA ARG A 12 -8.30 -1.54 -6.01
C ARG A 12 -7.46 -0.40 -5.43
N TRP A 13 -6.79 -0.66 -4.32
CA TRP A 13 -5.93 0.36 -3.74
C TRP A 13 -4.76 0.71 -4.64
N LEU A 14 -4.18 -0.29 -5.31
CA LEU A 14 -3.00 -0.03 -6.13
C LEU A 14 -3.35 0.62 -7.47
N THR A 15 -4.46 0.23 -8.07
CA THR A 15 -4.85 0.80 -9.37
C THR A 15 -5.70 2.05 -9.25
N ARG A 16 -6.39 2.24 -8.14
CA ARG A 16 -7.26 3.38 -7.87
C ARG A 16 -8.44 3.48 -8.83
N ASN A 17 -8.86 2.34 -9.38
CA ASN A 17 -9.95 2.31 -10.36
C ASN A 17 -10.61 0.95 -10.27
N GLU A 18 -11.93 0.93 -10.16
CA GLU A 18 -12.67 -0.32 -9.99
C GLU A 18 -12.50 -1.26 -11.17
N HIS A 19 -12.61 -0.72 -12.36
CA HIS A 19 -12.52 -1.54 -13.56
C HIS A 19 -11.12 -2.16 -13.70
N ASP A 20 -10.11 -1.34 -13.50
CA ASP A 20 -8.74 -1.82 -13.58
C ASP A 20 -8.45 -2.82 -12.48
N ALA A 21 -9.01 -2.60 -11.30
CA ALA A 21 -8.81 -3.53 -10.19
C ALA A 21 -9.39 -4.90 -10.51
N GLU A 22 -10.55 -4.92 -11.17
CA GLU A 22 -11.13 -6.19 -11.56
C GLU A 22 -10.23 -6.93 -12.54
N ASP A 23 -9.71 -6.21 -13.51
CA ASP A 23 -8.80 -6.82 -14.49
C ASP A 23 -7.55 -7.37 -13.83
N VAL A 24 -6.96 -6.58 -12.95
CA VAL A 24 -5.75 -7.00 -12.23
C VAL A 24 -6.04 -8.20 -11.34
N ALA A 25 -7.15 -8.17 -10.62
CA ALA A 25 -7.49 -9.27 -9.72
C ALA A 25 -7.73 -10.55 -10.50
N GLN A 26 -8.44 -10.46 -11.63
CA GLN A 26 -8.68 -11.63 -12.46
C GLN A 26 -7.37 -12.19 -12.99
N ASP A 27 -6.51 -11.33 -13.50
CA ASP A 27 -5.23 -11.77 -14.03
C ASP A 27 -4.40 -12.42 -12.93
N ALA A 28 -4.41 -11.84 -11.74
CA ALA A 28 -3.67 -12.39 -10.62
C ALA A 28 -4.18 -13.77 -10.22
N VAL A 29 -5.50 -13.94 -10.19
CA VAL A 29 -6.08 -15.23 -9.85
C VAL A 29 -5.72 -16.28 -10.88
N LEU A 30 -5.76 -15.91 -12.16
CA LEU A 30 -5.35 -16.85 -13.21
C LEU A 30 -3.89 -17.23 -13.07
N ARG A 31 -3.05 -16.28 -12.74
CA ARG A 31 -1.64 -16.58 -12.49
C ARG A 31 -1.45 -17.47 -11.28
N ALA A 32 -2.26 -17.25 -10.25
CA ALA A 32 -2.19 -18.08 -9.05
C ALA A 32 -2.52 -19.54 -9.39
N PHE A 33 -3.55 -19.75 -10.18
CA PHE A 33 -3.87 -21.11 -10.61
C PHE A 33 -2.74 -21.71 -11.43
N LYS A 34 -2.18 -20.94 -12.34
CA LYS A 34 -1.12 -21.43 -13.21
C LYS A 34 0.12 -21.82 -12.43
N PHE A 35 0.44 -21.07 -11.39
CA PHE A 35 1.65 -21.30 -10.63
C PHE A 35 1.39 -21.95 -9.28
N PHE A 36 0.23 -22.55 -9.12
CA PHE A 36 -0.14 -23.14 -7.84
C PHE A 36 0.84 -24.22 -7.40
N ASP A 37 1.43 -24.94 -8.33
CA ASP A 37 2.39 -25.97 -8.00
C ASP A 37 3.64 -25.38 -7.32
N GLY A 38 3.90 -24.10 -7.51
CA GLY A 38 5.00 -23.45 -6.84
C GLY A 38 4.72 -23.03 -5.42
N PHE A 39 3.46 -23.13 -5.00
CA PHE A 39 3.11 -22.77 -3.64
C PHE A 39 3.56 -23.89 -2.72
N ARG A 40 4.39 -23.53 -1.76
CA ARG A 40 5.01 -24.51 -0.88
C ARG A 40 4.36 -24.59 0.49
N GLY A 41 3.11 -24.22 0.59
CA GLY A 41 2.43 -24.19 1.87
C GLY A 41 2.66 -22.88 2.58
N GLY A 42 2.29 -22.84 3.84
CA GLY A 42 2.42 -21.62 4.61
C GLY A 42 1.27 -20.68 4.37
N ASN A 43 1.55 -19.39 4.29
CA ASN A 43 0.51 -18.37 4.24
C ASN A 43 0.02 -18.18 2.80
N SER A 44 -1.10 -18.85 2.48
CA SER A 44 -1.66 -18.76 1.13
C SER A 44 -2.17 -17.36 0.81
N ARG A 45 -2.64 -16.64 1.82
CA ARG A 45 -3.11 -15.29 1.63
C ARG A 45 -1.97 -14.37 1.19
N ALA A 46 -0.83 -14.44 1.89
CA ALA A 46 0.32 -13.64 1.53
C ALA A 46 0.84 -14.03 0.15
N TRP A 47 0.80 -15.31 -0.17
CA TRP A 47 1.23 -15.77 -1.48
C TRP A 47 0.38 -15.18 -2.58
N LEU A 48 -0.95 -15.23 -2.43
CA LEU A 48 -1.84 -14.66 -3.42
C LEU A 48 -1.67 -13.14 -3.53
N LEU A 49 -1.56 -12.47 -2.38
CA LEU A 49 -1.41 -11.02 -2.40
C LEU A 49 -0.11 -10.60 -3.07
N SER A 50 0.95 -11.41 -2.96
CA SER A 50 2.18 -11.07 -3.65
C SER A 50 1.99 -11.15 -5.18
N ILE A 51 1.18 -12.09 -5.65
CA ILE A 51 0.88 -12.17 -7.07
C ILE A 51 0.06 -10.98 -7.51
N VAL A 52 -0.93 -10.60 -6.71
CA VAL A 52 -1.74 -9.41 -7.00
C VAL A 52 -0.87 -8.17 -7.06
N ARG A 53 0.01 -8.02 -6.09
CA ARG A 53 0.91 -6.88 -6.05
C ARG A 53 1.78 -6.81 -7.30
N ASN A 54 2.37 -7.92 -7.67
CA ASN A 54 3.24 -7.95 -8.84
C ASN A 54 2.47 -7.69 -10.12
N THR A 55 1.26 -8.22 -10.21
CA THR A 55 0.40 -8.00 -11.36
C THR A 55 0.02 -6.52 -11.47
N ALA A 56 -0.33 -5.92 -10.34
CA ALA A 56 -0.72 -4.52 -10.31
C ALA A 56 0.45 -3.61 -10.71
N TYR A 57 1.64 -3.92 -10.22
CA TYR A 57 2.79 -3.09 -10.56
C TYR A 57 3.16 -3.21 -12.02
N THR A 58 3.04 -4.41 -12.60
CA THR A 58 3.25 -4.56 -14.03
C THR A 58 2.24 -3.72 -14.81
N TRP A 59 0.99 -3.74 -14.37
CA TRP A 59 -0.04 -2.94 -14.99
C TRP A 59 0.28 -1.45 -14.87
N LEU A 60 0.72 -1.02 -13.70
CA LEU A 60 1.06 0.39 -13.48
C LEU A 60 2.24 0.83 -14.34
N GLN A 61 3.23 -0.03 -14.49
CA GLN A 61 4.38 0.30 -15.33
C GLN A 61 3.97 0.55 -16.77
N LYS A 62 3.00 -0.21 -17.25
CA LYS A 62 2.52 -0.04 -18.62
C LYS A 62 1.64 1.19 -18.78
N ASN A 63 0.86 1.50 -17.76
CA ASN A 63 -0.20 2.48 -17.90
C ASN A 63 0.04 3.77 -17.12
N ARG A 64 0.95 3.76 -16.14
CA ARG A 64 1.18 4.93 -15.29
C ARG A 64 2.63 5.02 -14.86
N LYS A 65 3.50 5.10 -15.82
CA LYS A 65 4.94 5.11 -15.52
C LYS A 65 5.34 6.26 -14.62
N HIS A 66 4.67 7.38 -14.74
CA HIS A 66 5.06 8.57 -14.00
C HIS A 66 4.86 8.42 -12.49
N GLU A 67 3.87 7.65 -12.10
CA GLU A 67 3.58 7.51 -10.69
C GLU A 67 4.72 6.81 -9.96
N ILE A 68 5.26 5.77 -10.56
CA ILE A 68 6.35 5.03 -9.95
C ILE A 68 7.63 5.85 -9.92
N ALA A 69 7.89 6.58 -10.98
CA ALA A 69 9.07 7.42 -11.03
C ALA A 69 9.04 8.49 -9.95
N ALA A 70 7.88 9.04 -9.68
CA ALA A 70 7.76 10.05 -8.64
C ALA A 70 8.08 9.49 -7.28
N VAL A 71 7.68 8.25 -7.02
CA VAL A 71 7.98 7.63 -5.74
C VAL A 71 9.47 7.49 -5.53
N PHE A 72 10.17 7.00 -6.55
CA PHE A 72 11.60 6.86 -6.43
C PHE A 72 12.30 8.19 -6.18
N SER A 73 11.80 9.22 -6.82
CA SER A 73 12.37 10.53 -6.65
C SER A 73 12.21 11.01 -5.21
N GLU A 74 11.07 10.74 -4.63
CA GLU A 74 10.81 11.19 -3.27
C GLU A 74 11.57 10.42 -2.22
N GLU A 75 11.83 9.17 -2.49
CA GLU A 75 12.49 8.35 -1.49
C GLU A 75 13.91 8.81 -1.19
N LYS A 76 14.46 9.64 -2.03
CA LYS A 76 15.81 10.11 -1.81
C LYS A 76 15.90 11.21 -0.79
N HIS A 77 14.79 11.76 -0.40
CA HIS A 77 14.86 13.04 0.28
C HIS A 77 14.80 13.00 1.77
N ASP A 78 14.54 11.91 2.37
CA ASP A 78 14.28 12.09 3.75
C ASP A 78 14.61 10.91 4.60
N VAL A 79 15.40 11.18 5.59
CA VAL A 79 15.79 10.15 6.53
C VAL A 79 15.35 10.57 7.90
N GLU A 80 14.15 11.04 7.96
CA GLU A 80 13.70 11.63 9.18
C GLU A 80 13.52 10.66 10.32
N ASP A 81 13.31 11.23 11.43
CA ASP A 81 13.07 10.50 12.66
C ASP A 81 11.88 9.57 12.52
N LEU A 82 12.10 8.31 12.80
CA LEU A 82 11.06 7.32 12.75
C LEU A 82 10.47 7.03 14.12
N ALA A 83 10.95 7.69 15.13
CA ALA A 83 10.57 7.35 16.49
C ALA A 83 9.22 7.89 16.89
N SER A 84 8.84 9.01 16.35
CA SER A 84 7.62 9.64 16.75
C SER A 84 6.43 9.02 16.04
N ASN A 85 5.35 8.83 16.73
CA ASN A 85 4.20 8.18 16.15
C ASN A 85 2.89 8.90 16.48
N PRO A 86 2.83 10.21 16.31
CA PRO A 86 1.61 10.94 16.63
C PRO A 86 0.50 10.73 15.63
N GLU A 87 0.81 10.21 14.48
CA GLU A 87 -0.19 10.00 13.45
C GLU A 87 -1.26 9.01 13.89
N VAL A 88 -0.93 8.12 14.82
CA VAL A 88 -1.92 7.19 15.32
C VAL A 88 -3.10 7.93 15.94
N LEU A 89 -2.78 8.94 16.73
CA LEU A 89 -3.82 9.72 17.37
C LEU A 89 -4.59 10.53 16.34
N LEU A 90 -3.89 11.11 15.38
CA LEU A 90 -4.52 11.89 14.34
C LEU A 90 -5.51 11.05 13.54
N LEU A 91 -5.10 9.84 13.18
CA LEU A 91 -5.94 8.97 12.39
C LEU A 91 -7.21 8.57 13.15
N LYS A 92 -7.12 8.48 14.46
CA LYS A 92 -8.29 8.11 15.25
C LYS A 92 -9.36 9.21 15.26
N THR A 93 -8.95 10.45 15.06
CA THR A 93 -9.91 11.56 15.11
C THR A 93 -10.41 11.97 13.74
N ALA A 94 -9.82 11.48 12.68
CA ALA A 94 -10.21 11.85 11.34
C ALA A 94 -11.40 11.03 10.87
N ASP A 95 -12.18 11.62 9.98
CA ASP A 95 -13.29 10.92 9.37
C ASP A 95 -12.75 9.79 8.49
N HIS A 96 -13.46 8.66 8.52
CA HIS A 96 -13.03 7.48 7.77
C HIS A 96 -12.85 7.78 6.28
N GLN A 97 -13.78 8.51 5.69
CA GLN A 97 -13.69 8.83 4.27
C GLN A 97 -12.50 9.72 3.97
N GLU A 98 -12.21 10.64 4.87
CA GLU A 98 -11.04 11.51 4.69
C GLU A 98 -9.76 10.72 4.74
N ILE A 99 -9.70 9.76 5.64
CA ILE A 99 -8.52 8.89 5.73
C ILE A 99 -8.36 8.11 4.44
N MET A 100 -9.43 7.54 3.93
CA MET A 100 -9.37 6.77 2.69
C MET A 100 -8.90 7.61 1.53
N ARG A 101 -9.40 8.84 1.41
CA ARG A 101 -8.96 9.72 0.35
C ARG A 101 -7.48 10.07 0.48
N ALA A 102 -7.04 10.31 1.71
CA ALA A 102 -5.65 10.64 1.93
C ALA A 102 -4.74 9.48 1.55
N VAL A 103 -5.16 8.26 1.88
CA VAL A 103 -4.39 7.07 1.50
C VAL A 103 -4.32 6.94 -0.01
N GLU A 104 -5.42 7.20 -0.70
CA GLU A 104 -5.44 7.11 -2.16
C GLU A 104 -4.49 8.10 -2.81
N GLN A 105 -4.20 9.20 -2.15
CA GLN A 105 -3.30 10.21 -2.69
C GLN A 105 -1.82 9.89 -2.47
N LEU A 106 -1.52 8.90 -1.67
CA LEU A 106 -0.13 8.53 -1.43
C LEU A 106 0.51 7.97 -2.70
N PRO A 107 1.81 8.18 -2.88
CA PRO A 107 2.55 7.45 -3.91
C PRO A 107 2.32 5.96 -3.75
N VAL A 108 2.36 5.23 -4.86
CA VAL A 108 1.91 3.85 -4.88
C VAL A 108 2.67 2.97 -3.89
N GLU A 109 3.96 3.17 -3.73
CA GLU A 109 4.71 2.31 -2.82
C GLU A 109 4.44 2.62 -1.36
N PHE A 110 4.17 3.87 -1.05
CA PHE A 110 3.73 4.24 0.30
C PHE A 110 2.33 3.72 0.56
N ARG A 111 1.46 3.85 -0.43
CA ARG A 111 0.09 3.37 -0.32
C ARG A 111 0.06 1.87 -0.10
N GLU A 112 0.88 1.15 -0.85
CA GLU A 112 0.99 -0.29 -0.69
C GLU A 112 1.39 -0.68 0.73
N ALA A 113 2.43 -0.04 1.25
CA ALA A 113 2.93 -0.37 2.57
C ALA A 113 1.85 -0.15 3.64
N ILE A 114 1.15 0.97 3.56
CA ILE A 114 0.09 1.27 4.52
C ILE A 114 -1.04 0.25 4.44
N ILE A 115 -1.45 -0.08 3.22
CA ILE A 115 -2.57 -1.02 3.06
C ILE A 115 -2.19 -2.40 3.57
N LEU A 116 -1.01 -2.86 3.24
CA LEU A 116 -0.59 -4.18 3.68
C LEU A 116 -0.47 -4.24 5.20
N ARG A 117 0.01 -3.17 5.80
CA ARG A 117 0.18 -3.16 7.25
C ARG A 117 -1.13 -2.95 7.99
N GLU A 118 -1.88 -1.94 7.60
CA GLU A 118 -3.03 -1.52 8.39
C GLU A 118 -4.31 -2.26 8.06
N LEU A 119 -4.52 -2.59 6.80
CA LEU A 119 -5.74 -3.29 6.42
C LEU A 119 -5.55 -4.78 6.33
N GLU A 120 -4.40 -5.23 5.87
CA GLU A 120 -4.16 -6.65 5.72
C GLU A 120 -3.45 -7.25 6.93
N GLY A 121 -2.97 -6.43 7.83
CA GLY A 121 -2.38 -6.92 9.07
C GLY A 121 -1.07 -7.67 8.90
N MET A 122 -0.33 -7.40 7.86
CA MET A 122 0.91 -8.12 7.60
C MET A 122 2.04 -7.57 8.45
N SER A 123 2.96 -8.45 8.80
CA SER A 123 4.15 -8.03 9.53
C SER A 123 5.11 -7.30 8.60
N TYR A 124 6.01 -6.52 9.18
CA TYR A 124 7.02 -5.83 8.40
C TYR A 124 7.84 -6.82 7.57
N LYS A 125 8.15 -7.96 8.18
CA LYS A 125 8.93 -8.97 7.48
C LYS A 125 8.17 -9.53 6.27
N GLU A 126 6.89 -9.78 6.45
CA GLU A 126 6.07 -10.27 5.36
C GLU A 126 5.98 -9.25 4.23
N ILE A 127 5.83 -7.98 4.59
CA ILE A 127 5.77 -6.92 3.59
C ILE A 127 7.10 -6.83 2.84
N ALA A 128 8.20 -6.92 3.57
CA ALA A 128 9.53 -6.86 2.95
C ALA A 128 9.71 -8.00 1.96
N GLU A 129 9.32 -9.19 2.33
CA GLU A 129 9.44 -10.35 1.45
C GLU A 129 8.55 -10.21 0.23
N MET A 130 7.32 -9.77 0.44
CA MET A 130 6.38 -9.60 -0.66
C MET A 130 6.84 -8.54 -1.63
N SER A 131 7.36 -7.44 -1.13
CA SER A 131 7.77 -6.31 -1.96
C SER A 131 9.20 -6.45 -2.47
N ASP A 132 9.91 -7.46 -2.00
CA ASP A 132 11.29 -7.72 -2.42
C ASP A 132 12.19 -6.52 -2.11
N VAL A 133 12.08 -6.03 -0.89
CA VAL A 133 12.91 -4.91 -0.42
C VAL A 133 13.43 -5.23 0.97
N PRO A 134 14.48 -4.56 1.41
CA PRO A 134 14.97 -4.75 2.78
C PRO A 134 13.94 -4.32 3.82
N LEU A 135 14.04 -4.90 4.99
CA LEU A 135 13.15 -4.56 6.09
C LEU A 135 13.19 -3.06 6.40
N GLY A 136 14.39 -2.49 6.37
CA GLY A 136 14.52 -1.06 6.63
C GLY A 136 13.76 -0.20 5.64
N THR A 137 13.66 -0.66 4.39
CA THR A 137 12.90 0.07 3.40
C THR A 137 11.41 0.06 3.74
N VAL A 138 10.89 -1.06 4.21
CA VAL A 138 9.50 -1.12 4.64
C VAL A 138 9.24 -0.14 5.76
N MET A 139 10.13 -0.13 6.76
CA MET A 139 9.98 0.77 7.88
C MET A 139 10.02 2.23 7.44
N SER A 140 10.93 2.54 6.54
CA SER A 140 11.06 3.88 6.00
C SER A 140 9.82 4.31 5.23
N ARG A 141 9.31 3.41 4.40
CA ARG A 141 8.11 3.71 3.62
C ARG A 141 6.91 3.94 4.51
N LEU A 142 6.76 3.12 5.54
CA LEU A 142 5.64 3.30 6.47
C LEU A 142 5.76 4.62 7.22
N ALA A 143 6.96 4.97 7.64
CA ALA A 143 7.16 6.23 8.34
C ALA A 143 6.82 7.41 7.45
N ARG A 144 7.27 7.38 6.21
CA ARG A 144 6.97 8.47 5.28
C ARG A 144 5.51 8.52 4.91
N ALA A 145 4.89 7.35 4.74
CA ALA A 145 3.46 7.30 4.45
C ALA A 145 2.67 7.92 5.57
N ARG A 146 2.98 7.55 6.81
CA ARG A 146 2.28 8.11 7.95
C ARG A 146 2.50 9.61 8.08
N LYS A 147 3.69 10.06 7.77
CA LYS A 147 3.99 11.48 7.82
C LYS A 147 3.18 12.25 6.79
N GLN A 148 3.07 11.73 5.58
CA GLN A 148 2.26 12.37 4.55
C GLN A 148 0.79 12.37 4.93
N LEU A 149 0.31 11.27 5.49
CA LEU A 149 -1.08 11.22 5.95
C LEU A 149 -1.34 12.25 7.03
N GLN A 150 -0.39 12.37 7.96
CA GLN A 150 -0.52 13.34 9.03
C GLN A 150 -0.62 14.75 8.48
N ARG A 151 0.21 15.07 7.51
CA ARG A 151 0.17 16.40 6.90
C ARG A 151 -1.16 16.66 6.21
N SER A 152 -1.61 15.70 5.40
CA SER A 152 -2.87 15.87 4.69
C SER A 152 -4.04 16.02 5.62
N LEU A 153 -4.12 15.16 6.61
CA LEU A 153 -5.23 15.17 7.54
C LEU A 153 -5.12 16.33 8.51
N GLY A 154 -3.90 16.68 8.88
CA GLY A 154 -3.69 17.81 9.77
C GLY A 154 -4.12 19.10 9.13
N GLN A 155 -3.85 19.28 7.86
CA GLN A 155 -4.27 20.50 7.18
C GLN A 155 -5.78 20.63 7.13
N ARG A 156 -6.46 19.51 7.01
CA ARG A 156 -7.92 19.53 6.98
C ARG A 156 -8.53 19.70 8.36
N LEU A 157 -7.88 19.12 9.35
CA LEU A 157 -8.42 19.14 10.70
C LEU A 157 -8.10 20.41 11.46
N GLN A 158 -7.23 21.23 10.89
CA GLN A 158 -6.81 22.45 11.57
C GLN A 158 -7.25 23.73 10.92
N PRO A 159 -8.34 23.80 10.22
CA PRO A 159 -8.67 25.07 9.57
C PRO A 159 -8.85 26.18 10.55
N GLY A 160 -9.10 26.03 11.70
CA GLY A 160 -9.24 27.13 12.62
C GLY A 160 -8.40 27.01 13.84
N VAL A 161 -7.52 26.10 13.83
CA VAL A 161 -6.78 25.78 15.02
C VAL A 161 -5.37 26.23 14.95
N SER A 162 -5.11 27.10 14.14
CA SER A 162 -3.76 27.60 14.07
C SER A 162 -3.54 28.48 15.25
N GLU A 163 -2.82 28.14 16.12
CA GLU A 163 -2.47 29.05 17.18
C GLU A 163 -1.06 29.23 17.31
#